data_e01a8d35ce1499b3e4674f975992a50a
#
_entry.id   e01a8d35ce1499b3e4674f975992a50a
#
_cell.length_a   1.000
_cell.length_b   1.000
_cell.length_c   1.000
_cell.angle_alpha   90.00
_cell.angle_beta   90.00
_cell.angle_gamma   90.00
#
_symmetry.space_group_name_H-M   'P 1'
#
loop_
_entity.id
_entity.type
_entity.pdbx_description
1 polymer ?
#
loop_
_entity_poly.entity_id
_entity_poly.type
_entity_poly.pdbx_seq_one_letter_code
_entity_poly.pdbx_strand_id
1 'polypeptide(L)'
;MDKFWRWVINEVGERPVRILYLEGCIAESSWFDDDITPKQFKAELYQDGDAADDIIVKIHSPGGDCFAAAQIYNMLMEYPGKVSVHVDGLAASAASVIAMAGDEVCVSPLSVIMIHNPAMFIAGETSDLEVGINLL
;
A
#
# COMPACT_ATOMS: atom_id res chain seq x y z
N MET A 1 -4.59 9.90 -14.72
CA MET A 1 -5.15 9.30 -13.51
C MET A 1 -4.24 9.62 -12.35
N ASP A 2 -4.79 10.03 -11.23
CA ASP A 2 -3.94 10.43 -10.11
C ASP A 2 -3.44 9.17 -9.39
N LYS A 3 -2.14 9.18 -9.05
CA LYS A 3 -1.55 8.12 -8.24
C LYS A 3 -2.26 8.05 -6.88
N PHE A 4 -2.50 6.84 -6.36
CA PHE A 4 -2.98 6.64 -4.99
C PHE A 4 -1.87 6.77 -3.94
N TRP A 5 -0.65 7.13 -4.35
CA TRP A 5 0.46 7.43 -3.44
C TRP A 5 1.19 8.70 -3.84
N ARG A 6 1.78 9.36 -2.85
CA ARG A 6 2.69 10.49 -3.02
C ARG A 6 3.76 10.51 -1.94
N TRP A 7 4.92 10.99 -2.32
CA TRP A 7 6.03 11.18 -1.39
C TRP A 7 6.14 12.64 -0.97
N VAL A 8 6.48 12.86 0.31
CA VAL A 8 6.81 14.16 0.87
C VAL A 8 8.07 14.03 1.71
N ILE A 9 8.99 14.95 1.56
CA ILE A 9 10.16 15.07 2.42
C ILE A 9 9.83 16.12 3.48
N ASN A 10 9.91 15.72 4.74
CA ASN A 10 9.75 16.63 5.87
C ASN A 10 11.14 17.02 6.39
N GLU A 11 11.53 18.27 6.19
CA GLU A 11 12.84 18.82 6.60
C GLU A 11 12.84 19.36 8.05
N VAL A 12 11.86 19.00 8.87
CA VAL A 12 11.77 19.45 10.26
C VAL A 12 12.64 18.54 11.13
N GLY A 13 13.80 19.07 11.55
CA GLY A 13 14.74 18.37 12.43
C GLY A 13 16.13 18.22 11.81
N GLU A 14 17.02 17.51 12.52
CA GLU A 14 18.41 17.29 12.08
C GLU A 14 18.54 16.28 10.92
N ARG A 15 17.49 15.51 10.64
CA ARG A 15 17.43 14.56 9.52
C ARG A 15 16.10 14.68 8.78
N PRO A 16 16.11 14.77 7.46
CA PRO A 16 14.90 14.72 6.66
C PRO A 16 14.21 13.36 6.84
N VAL A 17 12.88 13.40 6.98
CA VAL A 17 12.06 12.19 7.05
C VAL A 17 11.24 12.08 5.77
N ARG A 18 11.30 10.94 5.13
CA ARG A 18 10.47 10.64 3.96
C ARG A 18 9.11 10.12 4.40
N ILE A 19 8.07 10.72 3.88
CA ILE A 19 6.69 10.33 4.18
C ILE A 19 6.03 9.84 2.89
N LEU A 20 5.57 8.60 2.92
CA LEU A 20 4.72 8.01 1.89
C LEU A 20 3.25 8.15 2.31
N TYR A 21 2.45 8.86 1.55
CA TYR A 21 1.00 8.88 1.70
C TYR A 21 0.39 7.86 0.74
N LEU A 22 -0.45 6.98 1.29
CA LEU A 22 -1.33 6.06 0.54
C LEU A 22 -2.77 6.50 0.79
N GLU A 23 -3.36 7.14 -0.22
CA GLU A 23 -4.66 7.80 -0.10
C GLU A 23 -5.60 7.35 -1.24
N GLY A 24 -6.85 7.07 -0.90
CA GLY A 24 -7.85 6.63 -1.88
C GLY A 24 -7.75 5.15 -2.24
N CYS A 25 -8.34 4.77 -3.35
CA CYS A 25 -8.45 3.37 -3.76
C CYS A 25 -7.13 2.83 -4.33
N ILE A 26 -6.72 1.63 -3.90
CA ILE A 26 -5.48 1.00 -4.34
C ILE A 26 -5.71 0.40 -5.73
N ALA A 27 -4.99 0.91 -6.72
CA ALA A 27 -4.87 0.33 -8.07
C ALA A 27 -6.18 0.07 -8.82
N GLU A 28 -7.16 0.95 -8.72
CA GLU A 28 -8.48 0.78 -9.34
C GLU A 28 -8.48 0.49 -10.87
N SER A 29 -7.41 0.72 -11.57
CA SER A 29 -7.19 0.34 -12.97
C SER A 29 -5.78 0.67 -13.47
N SER A 30 -4.99 1.34 -12.66
CA SER A 30 -3.74 1.98 -13.07
C SER A 30 -2.48 1.19 -12.68
N TRP A 31 -2.57 0.21 -11.77
CA TRP A 31 -1.40 -0.57 -11.35
C TRP A 31 -0.84 -1.47 -12.45
N PHE A 32 -1.71 -1.93 -13.35
CA PHE A 32 -1.35 -2.76 -14.49
C PHE A 32 -1.38 -2.01 -15.83
N ASP A 33 -1.79 -0.73 -15.84
CA ASP A 33 -1.69 0.14 -16.99
C ASP A 33 -0.28 0.75 -17.12
N ASP A 34 0.14 1.08 -18.33
CA ASP A 34 1.50 1.53 -18.66
C ASP A 34 1.94 2.82 -17.92
N ASP A 35 1.02 3.60 -17.38
CA ASP A 35 1.29 4.91 -16.79
C ASP A 35 1.69 4.87 -15.30
N ILE A 36 1.25 3.87 -14.52
CA ILE A 36 1.57 3.76 -13.09
C ILE A 36 1.88 2.31 -12.74
N THR A 37 3.14 1.97 -12.64
CA THR A 37 3.59 0.59 -12.52
C THR A 37 4.18 0.28 -11.14
N PRO A 38 4.18 -1.00 -10.71
CA PRO A 38 4.95 -1.46 -9.54
C PRO A 38 6.42 -1.07 -9.60
N LYS A 39 6.96 -0.99 -10.81
CA LYS A 39 8.33 -0.54 -11.06
C LYS A 39 8.54 0.92 -10.67
N GLN A 40 7.55 1.78 -10.95
CA GLN A 40 7.62 3.18 -10.56
C GLN A 40 7.53 3.35 -9.05
N PHE A 41 6.61 2.65 -8.38
CA PHE A 41 6.54 2.64 -6.92
C PHE A 41 7.86 2.21 -6.30
N LYS A 42 8.44 1.13 -6.79
CA LYS A 42 9.74 0.63 -6.35
C LYS A 42 10.86 1.65 -6.58
N ALA A 43 10.90 2.28 -7.76
CA ALA A 43 11.90 3.30 -8.08
C ALA A 43 11.80 4.51 -7.14
N GLU A 44 10.59 4.96 -6.84
CA GLU A 44 10.35 6.06 -5.91
C GLU A 44 10.67 5.67 -4.45
N LEU A 45 10.41 4.42 -4.05
CA LEU A 45 10.75 3.91 -2.73
C LEU A 45 12.27 3.94 -2.47
N TYR A 46 13.07 3.59 -3.47
CA TYR A 46 14.53 3.51 -3.40
C TYR A 46 15.25 4.72 -4.03
N GLN A 47 14.57 5.86 -4.19
CA GLN A 47 15.06 7.01 -4.97
C GLN A 47 16.39 7.59 -4.48
N ASP A 48 16.71 7.47 -3.20
CA ASP A 48 17.88 8.11 -2.60
C ASP A 48 19.11 7.19 -2.47
N GLY A 49 19.14 6.09 -3.22
CA GLY A 49 20.30 5.20 -3.30
C GLY A 49 20.48 4.32 -2.07
N ASP A 50 21.75 4.02 -1.72
CA ASP A 50 22.10 3.03 -0.68
C ASP A 50 21.83 3.49 0.76
N ALA A 51 21.48 4.73 0.99
CA ALA A 51 21.12 5.23 2.31
C ALA A 51 19.63 4.96 2.58
N ALA A 52 19.38 3.89 3.31
CA ALA A 52 18.04 3.54 3.75
C ALA A 52 17.60 4.46 4.90
N ASP A 53 17.06 5.63 4.55
CA ASP A 53 16.42 6.50 5.53
C ASP A 53 15.14 5.86 6.05
N ASP A 54 14.85 6.07 7.33
CA ASP A 54 13.57 5.64 7.89
C ASP A 54 12.40 6.34 7.18
N ILE A 55 11.33 5.60 6.95
CA ILE A 55 10.14 6.12 6.27
C ILE A 55 8.91 6.04 7.16
N ILE A 56 8.03 7.02 7.00
CA ILE A 56 6.69 7.01 7.58
C ILE A 56 5.69 6.74 6.45
N VAL A 57 4.86 5.73 6.61
CA VAL A 57 3.76 5.42 5.69
C VAL A 57 2.46 5.85 6.33
N LYS A 58 1.79 6.84 5.74
CA LYS A 58 0.48 7.33 6.19
C LYS A 58 -0.61 6.75 5.33
N ILE A 59 -1.58 6.09 5.95
CA ILE A 59 -2.64 5.37 5.24
C ILE A 59 -4.00 6.01 5.52
N HIS A 60 -4.69 6.36 4.43
CA HIS A 60 -6.11 6.70 4.43
C HIS A 60 -6.77 6.10 3.17
N SER A 61 -7.16 4.82 3.25
CA SER A 61 -7.60 4.06 2.08
C SER A 61 -8.70 3.06 2.42
N PRO A 62 -9.75 2.95 1.58
CA PRO A 62 -10.76 1.91 1.67
C PRO A 62 -10.26 0.53 1.20
N GLY A 63 -9.03 0.44 0.69
CA GLY A 63 -8.50 -0.74 0.05
C GLY A 63 -8.58 -0.68 -1.47
N GLY A 64 -8.69 -1.81 -2.11
CA GLY A 64 -8.72 -1.94 -3.57
C GLY A 64 -8.14 -3.28 -4.02
N ASP A 65 -7.27 -3.26 -5.02
CA ASP A 65 -6.66 -4.45 -5.60
C ASP A 65 -5.74 -5.18 -4.62
N CYS A 66 -6.05 -6.45 -4.35
CA CYS A 66 -5.30 -7.27 -3.41
C CYS A 66 -3.89 -7.62 -3.90
N PHE A 67 -3.69 -7.77 -5.21
CA PHE A 67 -2.38 -8.11 -5.77
C PHE A 67 -1.44 -6.90 -5.72
N ALA A 68 -1.96 -5.71 -6.02
CA ALA A 68 -1.21 -4.48 -5.86
C ALA A 68 -0.82 -4.24 -4.39
N ALA A 69 -1.75 -4.48 -3.47
CA ALA A 69 -1.46 -4.37 -2.04
C ALA A 69 -0.39 -5.38 -1.57
N ALA A 70 -0.45 -6.62 -2.05
CA ALA A 70 0.55 -7.64 -1.74
C ALA A 70 1.94 -7.25 -2.26
N GLN A 71 2.03 -6.66 -3.45
CA GLN A 71 3.30 -6.16 -3.98
C GLN A 71 3.86 -5.01 -3.15
N ILE A 72 3.03 -4.04 -2.77
CA ILE A 72 3.44 -2.92 -1.91
C ILE A 72 3.90 -3.45 -0.55
N TYR A 73 3.14 -4.37 0.05
CA TYR A 73 3.52 -5.02 1.30
C TYR A 73 4.91 -5.63 1.20
N ASN A 74 5.18 -6.44 0.17
CA ASN A 74 6.48 -7.09 -0.01
C ASN A 74 7.60 -6.07 -0.21
N MET A 75 7.37 -5.01 -0.99
CA MET A 75 8.37 -3.95 -1.19
C MET A 75 8.71 -3.22 0.11
N LEU A 76 7.72 -2.96 0.97
CA LEU A 76 7.93 -2.34 2.27
C LEU A 76 8.65 -3.29 3.24
N MET A 77 8.31 -4.58 3.22
CA MET A 77 9.01 -5.61 4.02
C MET A 77 10.48 -5.81 3.63
N GLU A 78 10.80 -5.62 2.34
CA GLU A 78 12.16 -5.71 1.81
C GLU A 78 12.95 -4.40 2.00
N TYR A 79 12.29 -3.31 2.38
CA TYR A 79 12.93 -2.02 2.54
C TYR A 79 13.94 -2.05 3.69
N PRO A 80 15.21 -1.62 3.47
CA PRO A 80 16.27 -1.78 4.46
C PRO A 80 16.21 -0.81 5.64
N GLY A 81 15.48 0.32 5.52
CA GLY A 81 15.25 1.27 6.60
C GLY A 81 14.04 0.89 7.45
N LYS A 82 13.85 1.57 8.57
CA LYS A 82 12.66 1.39 9.42
C LYS A 82 11.41 1.92 8.71
N VAL A 83 10.35 1.12 8.72
CA VAL A 83 9.03 1.48 8.20
C VAL A 83 8.07 1.71 9.37
N SER A 84 7.65 2.94 9.58
CA SER A 84 6.62 3.28 10.59
C SER A 84 5.31 3.59 9.89
N VAL A 85 4.27 2.79 10.15
CA VAL A 85 2.95 2.97 9.54
C VAL A 85 2.04 3.76 10.48
N HIS A 86 1.40 4.79 9.95
CA HIS A 86 0.39 5.57 10.66
C HIS A 86 -0.95 5.48 9.92
N VAL A 87 -1.97 4.98 10.59
CA VAL A 87 -3.34 4.98 10.07
C VAL A 87 -3.98 6.32 10.42
N ASP A 88 -4.10 7.20 9.44
CA ASP A 88 -4.58 8.57 9.63
C ASP A 88 -6.12 8.68 9.69
N GLY A 89 -6.85 7.68 9.25
CA GLY A 89 -8.30 7.64 9.32
C GLY A 89 -8.85 6.26 9.04
N LEU A 90 -8.44 5.65 7.94
CA LEU A 90 -8.95 4.35 7.51
C LEU A 90 -7.85 3.52 6.86
N ALA A 91 -7.70 2.29 7.32
CA ALA A 91 -6.96 1.24 6.61
C ALA A 91 -7.86 0.02 6.45
N ALA A 92 -8.63 0.00 5.37
CA ALA A 92 -9.64 -1.03 5.15
C ALA A 92 -9.22 -2.01 4.07
N SER A 93 -9.64 -3.27 4.21
CA SER A 93 -9.46 -4.32 3.20
C SER A 93 -7.99 -4.46 2.79
N ALA A 94 -7.66 -4.35 1.51
CA ALA A 94 -6.30 -4.43 0.99
C ALA A 94 -5.32 -3.42 1.65
N ALA A 95 -5.80 -2.25 2.08
CA ALA A 95 -4.97 -1.29 2.81
C ALA A 95 -4.57 -1.78 4.21
N SER A 96 -5.38 -2.63 4.84
CA SER A 96 -5.02 -3.24 6.13
C SER A 96 -3.84 -4.21 5.99
N VAL A 97 -3.71 -4.87 4.84
CA VAL A 97 -2.56 -5.73 4.52
C VAL A 97 -1.29 -4.90 4.42
N ILE A 98 -1.34 -3.78 3.70
CA ILE A 98 -0.18 -2.87 3.59
C ILE A 98 0.23 -2.33 4.96
N ALA A 99 -0.73 -2.01 5.83
CA ALA A 99 -0.43 -1.53 7.18
C ALA A 99 0.41 -2.52 8.00
N MET A 100 0.26 -3.81 7.77
CA MET A 100 1.02 -4.86 8.46
C MET A 100 2.49 -4.96 8.01
N ALA A 101 2.92 -4.23 6.99
CA ALA A 101 4.32 -4.17 6.58
C ALA A 101 5.17 -3.25 7.48
N GLY A 102 4.56 -2.49 8.38
CA GLY A 102 5.29 -1.61 9.29
C GLY A 102 6.02 -2.37 10.40
N ASP A 103 7.25 -1.97 10.69
CA ASP A 103 7.96 -2.38 11.92
C ASP A 103 7.23 -1.87 13.17
N GLU A 104 6.51 -0.77 13.00
CA GLU A 104 5.64 -0.16 13.99
C GLU A 104 4.36 0.33 13.31
N VAL A 105 3.21 0.05 13.91
CA VAL A 105 1.91 0.47 13.40
C VAL A 105 1.19 1.32 14.44
N CYS A 106 1.02 2.60 14.13
CA CYS A 106 0.32 3.57 14.95
C CYS A 106 -1.11 3.79 14.42
N VAL A 107 -2.09 3.59 15.28
CA VAL A 107 -3.50 3.83 14.97
C VAL A 107 -4.02 4.93 15.87
N SER A 108 -4.55 6.01 15.30
CA SER A 108 -5.14 7.09 16.10
C SER A 108 -6.44 6.61 16.75
N PRO A 109 -6.86 7.22 17.87
CA PRO A 109 -8.09 6.82 18.57
C PRO A 109 -9.36 6.89 17.71
N LEU A 110 -9.34 7.68 16.63
CA LEU A 110 -10.48 7.86 15.71
C LEU A 110 -10.29 7.11 14.39
N SER A 111 -9.14 6.46 14.20
CA SER A 111 -8.87 5.68 12.99
C SER A 111 -9.49 4.29 13.07
N VAL A 112 -9.76 3.74 11.92
CA VAL A 112 -10.37 2.41 11.76
C VAL A 112 -9.46 1.52 10.92
N ILE A 113 -9.22 0.30 11.40
CA ILE A 113 -8.68 -0.79 10.59
C ILE A 113 -9.83 -1.77 10.34
N MET A 114 -10.10 -2.10 9.08
CA MET A 114 -11.15 -3.05 8.72
C MET A 114 -10.57 -4.20 7.93
N ILE A 115 -10.81 -5.41 8.41
CA ILE A 115 -10.39 -6.67 7.81
C ILE A 115 -11.63 -7.46 7.46
N HIS A 116 -11.68 -7.96 6.25
CA HIS A 116 -12.75 -8.83 5.77
C HIS A 116 -12.20 -9.87 4.78
N ASN A 117 -12.97 -10.91 4.51
CA ASN A 117 -12.61 -11.87 3.47
C ASN A 117 -12.53 -11.17 2.11
N PRO A 118 -11.63 -11.60 1.21
CA PRO A 118 -11.55 -11.03 -0.12
C PRO A 118 -12.87 -11.22 -0.86
N ALA A 119 -13.17 -10.28 -1.76
CA ALA A 119 -14.27 -10.39 -2.70
C ALA A 119 -13.71 -10.38 -4.12
N MET A 120 -14.32 -11.14 -5.00
CA MET A 120 -13.88 -11.29 -6.38
C MET A 120 -15.09 -11.17 -7.30
N PHE A 121 -14.89 -10.55 -8.45
CA PHE A 121 -15.85 -10.59 -9.54
C PHE A 121 -15.35 -11.54 -10.61
N ILE A 122 -16.14 -12.56 -10.95
CA ILE A 122 -15.79 -13.58 -11.91
C ILE A 122 -16.86 -13.64 -12.99
N ALA A 123 -16.43 -13.63 -14.25
CA ALA A 123 -17.27 -13.85 -15.40
C ALA A 123 -16.59 -14.87 -16.31
N GLY A 124 -17.30 -15.91 -16.71
CA GLY A 124 -16.75 -16.97 -17.54
C GLY A 124 -17.66 -18.19 -17.60
N GLU A 125 -17.12 -19.29 -18.06
CA GLU A 125 -17.78 -20.59 -18.07
C GLU A 125 -17.77 -21.25 -16.69
N THR A 126 -18.45 -22.39 -16.51
CA THR A 126 -18.55 -23.10 -15.23
C THR A 126 -17.18 -23.40 -14.62
N SER A 127 -16.22 -23.82 -15.44
CA SER A 127 -14.84 -24.09 -15.01
C SER A 127 -14.14 -22.85 -14.43
N ASP A 128 -14.39 -21.67 -14.99
CA ASP A 128 -13.79 -20.41 -14.53
C ASP A 128 -14.37 -20.02 -13.15
N LEU A 129 -15.67 -20.23 -12.99
CA LEU A 129 -16.36 -19.99 -11.72
C LEU A 129 -15.87 -20.93 -10.61
N GLU A 130 -15.66 -22.22 -10.93
CA GLU A 130 -15.09 -23.20 -9.98
C GLU A 130 -13.68 -22.83 -9.53
N VAL A 131 -12.82 -22.37 -10.47
CA VAL A 131 -11.49 -21.87 -10.15
C VAL A 131 -11.57 -20.68 -9.22
N GLY A 132 -12.45 -19.73 -9.51
CA GLY A 132 -12.62 -18.55 -8.68
C GLY A 132 -13.11 -18.85 -7.26
N ILE A 133 -14.04 -19.79 -7.10
CA ILE A 133 -14.51 -20.22 -5.78
C ILE A 133 -13.36 -20.80 -4.95
N ASN A 134 -12.45 -21.54 -5.58
CA ASN A 134 -11.31 -22.15 -4.90
C ASN A 134 -10.17 -21.16 -4.58
N LEU A 135 -10.19 -19.96 -5.16
CA LEU A 135 -9.22 -18.91 -4.87
C LEU A 135 -9.60 -18.03 -3.67
N LEU A 136 -10.87 -18.03 -3.27
CA LEU A 136 -11.40 -17.30 -2.11
C LEU A 136 -11.38 -18.13 -0.85
#